data_f7e076a4436afba801c65b2a9821bfe1
#
_entry.id   f7e076a4436afba801c65b2a9821bfe1
#
_cell.length_a   1.000
_cell.length_b   1.000
_cell.length_c   1.000
_cell.angle_alpha   90.00
_cell.angle_beta   90.00
_cell.angle_gamma   90.00
#
_symmetry.space_group_name_H-M   'P 1'
#
loop_
_entity.id
_entity.type
_entity.pdbx_description
1 polymer ?
#
loop_
_entity_poly.entity_id
_entity_poly.type
_entity_poly.pdbx_seq_one_letter_code
_entity_poly.pdbx_strand_id
1 'polypeptide(L)'
;MKSQISATTSLYAFIASPAHHSKSPAMHNTAFEQLGLDSVYLAFDIKSEELKDTIAGFKAMKVRGANVSMPHKQNIIPYLDE
;
A
#
# COMPACT_ATOMS: atom_id res chain seq x y z
N MET A 1 10.84 12.36 3.01
CA MET A 1 9.43 12.36 2.57
C MET A 1 9.30 13.17 1.29
N LYS A 2 8.45 12.72 0.40
CA LYS A 2 8.21 13.44 -0.85
C LYS A 2 7.65 14.82 -0.54
N SER A 3 8.25 15.87 -1.13
CA SER A 3 7.85 17.23 -0.85
C SER A 3 6.60 17.66 -1.61
N GLN A 4 6.29 16.99 -2.73
CA GLN A 4 5.12 17.33 -3.53
C GLN A 4 4.40 16.06 -3.98
N ILE A 5 3.12 16.00 -3.69
CA ILE A 5 2.24 14.93 -4.14
C ILE A 5 1.23 15.59 -5.07
N SER A 6 1.04 15.00 -6.23
CA SER A 6 0.17 15.56 -7.26
C SER A 6 -0.75 14.48 -7.82
N ALA A 7 -1.54 14.84 -8.82
CA ALA A 7 -2.45 13.89 -9.45
C ALA A 7 -1.73 12.76 -10.20
N THR A 8 -0.44 12.94 -10.48
CA THR A 8 0.36 11.91 -11.16
C THR A 8 1.09 10.99 -10.21
N THR A 9 1.07 11.27 -8.91
CA THR A 9 1.82 10.47 -7.95
C THR A 9 1.26 9.06 -7.86
N SER A 10 2.12 8.06 -7.95
CA SER A 10 1.75 6.66 -7.83
C SER A 10 1.67 6.25 -6.36
N LEU A 11 0.67 5.43 -6.03
CA LEU A 11 0.48 4.94 -4.66
C LEU A 11 0.95 3.50 -4.54
N TYR A 12 1.75 3.24 -3.52
CA TYR A 12 2.09 1.91 -3.06
C TYR A 12 1.54 1.74 -1.64
N ALA A 13 1.02 0.58 -1.34
CA ALA A 13 0.30 0.34 -0.09
C ALA A 13 0.91 -0.79 0.71
N PHE A 14 0.80 -0.69 2.03
CA PHE A 14 1.12 -1.78 2.96
C PHE A 14 -0.17 -2.09 3.72
N ILE A 15 -0.57 -3.35 3.71
CA ILE A 15 -1.82 -3.80 4.35
C ILE A 15 -1.47 -4.71 5.51
N ALA A 16 -1.94 -4.37 6.70
CA ALA A 16 -1.71 -5.15 7.90
C ALA A 16 -2.79 -4.83 8.93
N SER A 17 -2.81 -5.58 10.00
CA SER A 17 -3.65 -5.25 11.14
C SER A 17 -2.94 -5.76 12.41
N PRO A 18 -2.36 -4.85 13.19
CA PRO A 18 -2.31 -3.39 13.02
C PRO A 18 -1.22 -2.96 12.03
N ALA A 19 -1.40 -1.79 11.43
CA ALA A 19 -0.44 -1.26 10.45
C ALA A 19 0.37 -0.08 10.99
N HIS A 20 -0.07 0.55 12.06
CA HIS A 20 0.51 1.82 12.50
C HIS A 20 1.92 1.69 13.09
N HIS A 21 2.37 0.47 13.39
CA HIS A 21 3.73 0.25 13.87
C HIS A 21 4.74 0.04 12.75
N SER A 22 4.29 -0.02 11.50
CA SER A 22 5.18 -0.32 10.40
C SER A 22 6.17 0.81 10.15
N LYS A 23 7.42 0.44 9.88
CA LYS A 23 8.44 1.38 9.47
C LYS A 23 8.61 1.43 7.95
N SER A 24 7.85 0.60 7.22
CA SER A 24 7.97 0.50 5.78
C SER A 24 7.67 1.83 5.06
N PRO A 25 6.62 2.59 5.46
CA PRO A 25 6.37 3.87 4.79
C PRO A 25 7.55 4.82 4.85
N ALA A 26 8.20 4.94 6.03
CA ALA A 26 9.33 5.85 6.16
C ALA A 26 10.49 5.41 5.27
N MET A 27 10.79 4.10 5.25
CA MET A 27 11.89 3.57 4.45
C MET A 27 11.65 3.74 2.96
N HIS A 28 10.46 3.35 2.49
CA HIS A 28 10.15 3.43 1.07
C HIS A 28 10.05 4.87 0.57
N ASN A 29 9.43 5.74 1.37
CA ASN A 29 9.28 7.14 0.97
C ASN A 29 10.63 7.85 0.90
N THR A 30 11.55 7.52 1.81
CA THR A 30 12.90 8.06 1.75
C THR A 30 13.59 7.63 0.45
N ALA A 31 13.46 6.36 0.08
CA ALA A 31 14.05 5.86 -1.15
C ALA A 31 13.43 6.52 -2.37
N PHE A 32 12.10 6.69 -2.39
CA PHE A 32 11.44 7.36 -3.50
C PHE A 32 11.94 8.78 -3.68
N GLU A 33 12.11 9.50 -2.57
CA GLU A 33 12.60 10.88 -2.62
C GLU A 33 14.02 10.95 -3.15
N GLN A 34 14.89 10.05 -2.67
CA GLN A 34 16.29 10.04 -3.10
C GLN A 34 16.42 9.68 -4.57
N LEU A 35 15.54 8.85 -5.10
CA LEU A 35 15.57 8.42 -6.49
C LEU A 35 14.79 9.36 -7.41
N GLY A 36 14.12 10.37 -6.85
CA GLY A 36 13.34 11.30 -7.64
C GLY A 36 12.07 10.69 -8.24
N LEU A 37 11.51 9.67 -7.59
CA LEU A 37 10.33 8.99 -8.10
C LEU A 37 9.06 9.71 -7.64
N ASP A 38 8.09 9.83 -8.55
CA ASP A 38 6.78 10.41 -8.25
C ASP A 38 5.89 9.34 -7.66
N SER A 39 6.21 8.93 -6.43
CA SER A 39 5.54 7.81 -5.76
C SER A 39 5.47 8.06 -4.27
N VAL A 40 4.44 7.48 -3.64
CA VAL A 40 4.27 7.54 -2.20
C VAL A 40 3.87 6.15 -1.69
N TYR A 41 4.34 5.81 -0.48
CA TYR A 41 4.07 4.54 0.16
C TYR A 41 3.34 4.81 1.47
N LEU A 42 2.16 4.21 1.63
CA LEU A 42 1.33 4.41 2.82
C LEU A 42 0.92 3.06 3.41
N ALA A 43 0.74 3.03 4.73
CA ALA A 43 0.27 1.85 5.44
C ALA A 43 -1.22 2.00 5.72
N PHE A 44 -1.97 0.91 5.52
CA PHE A 44 -3.41 0.87 5.76
C PHE A 44 -3.72 -0.24 6.74
N ASP A 45 -4.44 0.09 7.81
CA ASP A 45 -4.87 -0.86 8.81
C ASP A 45 -6.20 -1.46 8.36
N ILE A 46 -6.14 -2.64 7.76
CA ILE A 46 -7.28 -3.29 7.12
C ILE A 46 -7.60 -4.58 7.86
N LYS A 47 -8.82 -4.73 8.31
CA LYS A 47 -9.27 -5.97 8.96
C LYS A 47 -9.59 -7.03 7.91
N SER A 48 -9.54 -8.30 8.33
CA SER A 48 -9.73 -9.41 7.41
C SER A 48 -11.05 -9.34 6.65
N GLU A 49 -12.13 -8.91 7.31
CA GLU A 49 -13.43 -8.83 6.66
C GLU A 49 -13.51 -7.70 5.63
N GLU A 50 -12.51 -6.83 5.60
CA GLU A 50 -12.47 -5.70 4.65
C GLU A 50 -11.60 -5.98 3.43
N LEU A 51 -10.92 -7.12 3.39
CA LEU A 51 -9.94 -7.39 2.34
C LEU A 51 -10.54 -7.35 0.95
N LYS A 52 -11.71 -7.95 0.76
CA LYS A 52 -12.34 -8.00 -0.56
C LYS A 52 -12.58 -6.60 -1.11
N ASP A 53 -13.18 -5.75 -0.29
CA ASP A 53 -13.49 -4.39 -0.72
C ASP A 53 -12.21 -3.55 -0.91
N THR A 54 -11.21 -3.80 -0.06
CA THR A 54 -9.94 -3.09 -0.16
C THR A 54 -9.24 -3.39 -1.47
N ILE A 55 -9.17 -4.67 -1.86
CA ILE A 55 -8.51 -5.06 -3.10
C ILE A 55 -9.27 -4.52 -4.30
N ALA A 56 -10.61 -4.59 -4.27
CA ALA A 56 -11.42 -4.03 -5.34
C ALA A 56 -11.16 -2.52 -5.49
N GLY A 57 -11.07 -1.81 -4.35
CA GLY A 57 -10.77 -0.39 -4.36
C GLY A 57 -9.39 -0.08 -4.92
N PHE A 58 -8.39 -0.87 -4.53
CA PHE A 58 -7.03 -0.68 -5.04
C PHE A 58 -6.97 -0.84 -6.55
N LYS A 59 -7.70 -1.82 -7.08
CA LYS A 59 -7.76 -2.02 -8.54
C LYS A 59 -8.42 -0.83 -9.23
N ALA A 60 -9.52 -0.34 -8.68
CA ALA A 60 -10.23 0.80 -9.24
C ALA A 60 -9.38 2.06 -9.19
N MET A 61 -8.61 2.25 -8.13
CA MET A 61 -7.76 3.42 -7.94
C MET A 61 -6.40 3.28 -8.62
N LYS A 62 -6.12 2.12 -9.21
CA LYS A 62 -4.86 1.86 -9.91
C LYS A 62 -3.64 1.99 -8.99
N VAL A 63 -3.76 1.45 -7.78
CA VAL A 63 -2.62 1.37 -6.86
C VAL A 63 -1.53 0.53 -7.52
N ARG A 64 -0.31 1.06 -7.54
CA ARG A 64 0.78 0.44 -8.31
C ARG A 64 1.28 -0.85 -7.69
N GLY A 65 1.25 -0.97 -6.39
CA GLY A 65 1.68 -2.18 -5.73
C GLY A 65 1.27 -2.19 -4.29
N ALA A 66 1.24 -3.38 -3.70
CA ALA A 66 0.86 -3.53 -2.31
C ALA A 66 1.68 -4.64 -1.67
N ASN A 67 2.14 -4.40 -0.45
CA ASN A 67 2.73 -5.42 0.39
C ASN A 67 1.73 -5.81 1.46
N VAL A 68 1.67 -7.09 1.78
CA VAL A 68 0.66 -7.63 2.69
C VAL A 68 1.37 -8.35 3.82
N SER A 69 0.98 -8.02 5.05
CA SER A 69 1.50 -8.67 6.24
C SER A 69 0.46 -9.60 6.83
N MET A 70 0.90 -10.45 7.77
CA MET A 70 -0.04 -11.29 8.51
C MET A 70 -1.05 -10.42 9.26
N PRO A 71 -2.29 -10.84 9.43
CA PRO A 71 -2.84 -12.14 9.02
C PRO A 71 -3.31 -12.23 7.57
N HIS A 72 -3.11 -11.19 6.78
CA HIS A 72 -3.73 -11.05 5.47
C HIS A 72 -2.99 -11.78 4.36
N LYS A 73 -1.74 -12.19 4.62
CA LYS A 73 -0.89 -12.72 3.56
C LYS A 73 -1.53 -13.91 2.84
N GLN A 74 -2.20 -14.79 3.57
CA GLN A 74 -2.91 -15.92 2.95
C GLN A 74 -4.36 -15.57 2.61
N ASN A 75 -4.99 -14.73 3.41
CA ASN A 75 -6.40 -14.43 3.24
C ASN A 75 -6.68 -13.61 1.98
N ILE A 76 -5.66 -12.94 1.46
CA ILE A 76 -5.82 -12.07 0.30
C ILE A 76 -5.81 -12.85 -1.02
N ILE A 77 -5.27 -14.07 -1.02
CA ILE A 77 -5.09 -14.83 -2.25
C ILE A 77 -6.36 -14.94 -3.09
N PRO A 78 -7.55 -15.24 -2.50
CA PRO A 78 -8.76 -15.36 -3.29
C PRO A 78 -9.17 -14.08 -4.03
N TYR A 79 -8.65 -12.95 -3.65
CA TYR A 79 -9.05 -11.65 -4.21
C TYR A 79 -8.07 -11.10 -5.23
N LEU A 80 -6.96 -11.79 -5.44
CA LEU A 80 -5.95 -11.33 -6.39
C LEU A 80 -6.31 -11.77 -7.80
N ASP A 81 -6.05 -10.89 -8.75
CA ASP A 81 -6.13 -11.26 -10.17
C ASP A 81 -4.81 -11.84 -10.61
N GLU A 82 -4.87 -12.82 -11.45
CA GLU A 82 -3.67 -13.41 -12.02
C GLU A 82 -3.04 -12.56 -13.10
#